data_37d4553fed115b0cff7585c93735a9fa
#
_entry.id   37d4553fed115b0cff7585c93735a9fa
#
_cell.length_a   1.000
_cell.length_b   1.000
_cell.length_c   1.000
_cell.angle_alpha   90.00
_cell.angle_beta   90.00
_cell.angle_gamma   90.00
#
_symmetry.space_group_name_H-M   'P 1'
#
loop_
_entity.id
_entity.type
_entity.pdbx_description
1 polymer ?
#
loop_
_entity_poly.entity_id
_entity_poly.type
_entity_poly.pdbx_seq_one_letter_code
_entity_poly.pdbx_strand_id
1 'polypeptide(L)'
;MVRLQKAVMAVGMFSIFEAILQDRLGSANGFEKAKHILKDSSNFSLLQKLEDYKNAINALKHGKGRSYEYLVGRQPNLDFRIKLPHEIHFNEGDVSEVTILVDVDDNFVMGCARVIEEVSSVLRTEQPHILI
;
A
#
# COMPACT_ATOMS: atom_id res chain seq x y z
N MET A 1 -16.21 -7.95 -9.80
CA MET A 1 -15.10 -8.51 -9.02
C MET A 1 -15.42 -8.40 -7.54
N VAL A 2 -15.31 -9.49 -6.81
CA VAL A 2 -15.62 -9.48 -5.38
C VAL A 2 -14.44 -8.97 -4.57
N ARG A 3 -14.70 -8.65 -3.30
CA ARG A 3 -13.69 -8.05 -2.43
C ARG A 3 -12.42 -8.89 -2.33
N LEU A 4 -12.56 -10.20 -2.20
CA LEU A 4 -11.40 -11.07 -2.09
C LEU A 4 -10.53 -10.97 -3.33
N GLN A 5 -11.13 -10.94 -4.51
CA GLN A 5 -10.37 -10.82 -5.75
C GLN A 5 -9.67 -9.48 -5.84
N LYS A 6 -10.33 -8.41 -5.39
CA LYS A 6 -9.70 -7.07 -5.35
C LYS A 6 -8.55 -7.05 -4.37
N ALA A 7 -8.70 -7.70 -3.21
CA ALA A 7 -7.63 -7.77 -2.23
C ALA A 7 -6.42 -8.52 -2.80
N VAL A 8 -6.65 -9.64 -3.48
CA VAL A 8 -5.57 -10.41 -4.11
C VAL A 8 -4.87 -9.56 -5.16
N MET A 9 -5.63 -8.81 -5.96
CA MET A 9 -5.07 -7.93 -6.98
C MET A 9 -4.19 -6.86 -6.34
N ALA A 10 -4.68 -6.19 -5.30
CA ALA A 10 -3.92 -5.13 -4.63
C ALA A 10 -2.64 -5.67 -4.00
N VAL A 11 -2.73 -6.80 -3.29
CA VAL A 11 -1.57 -7.43 -2.68
C VAL A 11 -0.57 -7.85 -3.75
N GLY A 12 -1.06 -8.41 -4.85
CA GLY A 12 -0.21 -8.82 -5.96
C GLY A 12 0.56 -7.67 -6.59
N MET A 13 -0.13 -6.54 -6.81
CA MET A 13 0.53 -5.35 -7.36
C MET A 13 1.68 -4.89 -6.47
N PHE A 14 1.46 -4.80 -5.17
CA PHE A 14 2.50 -4.35 -4.25
C PHE A 14 3.62 -5.37 -4.11
N SER A 15 3.31 -6.67 -4.14
CA SER A 15 4.33 -7.71 -4.06
C SER A 15 5.25 -7.66 -5.27
N ILE A 16 4.68 -7.49 -6.45
CA ILE A 16 5.48 -7.39 -7.67
C ILE A 16 6.30 -6.11 -7.67
N PHE A 17 5.69 -5.01 -7.24
CA PHE A 17 6.40 -3.74 -7.14
C PHE A 17 7.58 -3.83 -6.20
N GLU A 18 7.39 -4.47 -5.03
CA GLU A 18 8.50 -4.66 -4.09
C GLU A 18 9.64 -5.46 -4.71
N ALA A 19 9.30 -6.52 -5.45
CA ALA A 19 10.32 -7.34 -6.10
C ALA A 19 11.10 -6.53 -7.14
N ILE A 20 10.39 -5.67 -7.89
CA ILE A 20 11.04 -4.80 -8.87
C ILE A 20 11.96 -3.81 -8.18
N LEU A 21 11.51 -3.21 -7.07
CA LEU A 21 12.33 -2.28 -6.32
C LEU A 21 13.60 -2.95 -5.79
N GLN A 22 13.46 -4.15 -5.23
CA GLN A 22 14.62 -4.89 -4.73
C GLN A 22 15.63 -5.15 -5.83
N ASP A 23 15.16 -5.55 -7.00
CA ASP A 23 16.03 -5.84 -8.12
C ASP A 23 16.68 -4.58 -8.69
N ARG A 24 15.88 -3.56 -8.97
CA ARG A 24 16.35 -2.36 -9.65
C ARG A 24 17.18 -1.44 -8.76
N LEU A 25 16.85 -1.38 -7.47
CA LEU A 25 17.59 -0.54 -6.53
C LEU A 25 18.71 -1.30 -5.83
N GLY A 26 18.86 -2.58 -6.13
CA GLY A 26 19.97 -3.40 -5.62
C GLY A 26 19.94 -3.55 -4.11
N SER A 27 18.76 -3.68 -3.51
CA SER A 27 18.62 -3.77 -2.06
C SER A 27 17.56 -4.79 -1.70
N ALA A 28 17.82 -5.60 -0.69
CA ALA A 28 16.83 -6.54 -0.17
C ALA A 28 15.65 -5.79 0.47
N ASN A 29 15.81 -4.51 0.76
CA ASN A 29 14.78 -3.69 1.36
C ASN A 29 14.39 -2.56 0.38
N GLY A 30 13.70 -2.96 -0.69
CA GLY A 30 13.37 -2.05 -1.78
C GLY A 30 12.50 -0.89 -1.37
N PHE A 31 11.49 -1.14 -0.53
CA PHE A 31 10.62 -0.06 -0.07
C PHE A 31 11.37 0.98 0.76
N GLU A 32 12.27 0.53 1.64
CA GLU A 32 13.04 1.47 2.44
C GLU A 32 13.92 2.35 1.56
N LYS A 33 14.54 1.76 0.55
CA LYS A 33 15.36 2.52 -0.36
C LYS A 33 14.52 3.52 -1.17
N ALA A 34 13.37 3.10 -1.63
CA ALA A 34 12.45 4.01 -2.34
C ALA A 34 12.01 5.16 -1.44
N LYS A 35 11.71 4.87 -0.18
CA LYS A 35 11.32 5.91 0.78
C LYS A 35 12.43 6.93 1.00
N HIS A 36 13.67 6.48 1.08
CA HIS A 36 14.81 7.39 1.19
C HIS A 36 14.90 8.33 -0.02
N ILE A 37 14.71 7.78 -1.22
CA ILE A 37 14.75 8.60 -2.42
C ILE A 37 13.62 9.63 -2.43
N LEU A 38 12.41 9.22 -2.04
CA LEU A 38 11.28 10.15 -1.93
C LEU A 38 11.55 11.25 -0.92
N LYS A 39 12.14 10.89 0.21
CA LYS A 39 12.45 11.86 1.26
C LYS A 39 13.52 12.84 0.78
N ASP A 40 14.58 12.33 0.18
CA ASP A 40 15.69 13.16 -0.29
C ASP A 40 15.28 14.11 -1.40
N SER A 41 14.28 13.71 -2.19
CA SER A 41 13.75 14.56 -3.27
C SER A 41 12.57 15.40 -2.82
N SER A 42 12.30 15.44 -1.51
CA SER A 42 11.23 16.24 -0.90
C SER A 42 9.82 15.87 -1.36
N ASN A 43 9.62 14.61 -1.75
CA ASN A 43 8.30 14.10 -2.13
C ASN A 43 7.58 13.53 -0.91
N PHE A 44 7.35 14.39 0.10
CA PHE A 44 6.82 13.94 1.39
C PHE A 44 5.39 13.46 1.32
N SER A 45 4.55 14.12 0.50
CA SER A 45 3.17 13.70 0.34
C SER A 45 3.08 12.30 -0.27
N LEU A 46 3.89 12.05 -1.28
CA LEU A 46 3.92 10.74 -1.93
C LEU A 46 4.51 9.67 -1.00
N LEU A 47 5.51 10.06 -0.22
CA LEU A 47 6.08 9.17 0.80
C LEU A 47 5.00 8.72 1.79
N GLN A 48 4.16 9.66 2.25
CA GLN A 48 3.09 9.35 3.17
C GLN A 48 2.07 8.40 2.53
N LYS A 49 1.73 8.63 1.27
CA LYS A 49 0.81 7.74 0.57
C LYS A 49 1.38 6.34 0.43
N LEU A 50 2.65 6.24 0.10
CA LEU A 50 3.31 4.93 -0.01
C LEU A 50 3.26 4.20 1.32
N GLU A 51 3.53 4.90 2.43
CA GLU A 51 3.45 4.31 3.76
C GLU A 51 2.03 3.83 4.07
N ASP A 52 1.03 4.66 3.77
CA ASP A 52 -0.36 4.31 4.04
C ASP A 52 -0.79 3.06 3.27
N TYR A 53 -0.52 3.03 1.98
CA TYR A 53 -0.92 1.90 1.15
C TYR A 53 -0.12 0.64 1.49
N LYS A 54 1.19 0.78 1.76
CA LYS A 54 2.00 -0.36 2.18
C LYS A 54 1.45 -1.00 3.45
N ASN A 55 1.07 -0.17 4.42
CA ASN A 55 0.49 -0.68 5.65
C ASN A 55 -0.89 -1.30 5.43
N ALA A 56 -1.67 -0.76 4.49
CA ALA A 56 -2.94 -1.38 4.13
C ALA A 56 -2.72 -2.78 3.54
N ILE A 57 -1.75 -2.91 2.65
CA ILE A 57 -1.41 -4.21 2.07
C ILE A 57 -0.95 -5.19 3.16
N ASN A 58 -0.12 -4.72 4.09
CA ASN A 58 0.33 -5.58 5.19
C ASN A 58 -0.83 -6.01 6.08
N ALA A 59 -1.79 -5.12 6.34
CA ALA A 59 -2.98 -5.48 7.12
C ALA A 59 -3.82 -6.52 6.39
N LEU A 60 -3.92 -6.41 5.07
CA LEU A 60 -4.64 -7.41 4.27
C LEU A 60 -3.94 -8.77 4.31
N LYS A 61 -2.62 -8.79 4.39
CA LYS A 61 -1.84 -10.03 4.41
C LYS A 61 -1.81 -10.68 5.79
N HIS A 62 -1.76 -9.87 6.84
CA HIS A 62 -1.44 -10.37 8.18
C HIS A 62 -2.53 -10.12 9.23
N GLY A 63 -3.55 -9.36 8.88
CA GLY A 63 -4.64 -9.06 9.82
C GLY A 63 -4.28 -7.99 10.82
N LYS A 64 -4.94 -8.05 11.97
CA LYS A 64 -4.71 -7.08 13.04
C LYS A 64 -3.29 -7.22 13.57
N GLY A 65 -2.60 -6.09 13.66
CA GLY A 65 -1.23 -6.06 14.10
C GLY A 65 -0.69 -4.66 13.93
N ARG A 66 0.63 -4.57 13.82
CA ARG A 66 1.32 -3.29 13.78
C ARG A 66 0.86 -2.40 12.61
N SER A 67 0.70 -2.98 11.43
CA SER A 67 0.27 -2.20 10.26
C SER A 67 -1.16 -1.71 10.40
N TYR A 68 -2.04 -2.55 10.92
CA TYR A 68 -3.42 -2.13 11.16
C TYR A 68 -3.47 -1.01 12.20
N GLU A 69 -2.69 -1.13 13.27
CA GLU A 69 -2.64 -0.09 14.30
C GLU A 69 -2.11 1.23 13.75
N TYR A 70 -1.13 1.17 12.86
CA TYR A 70 -0.65 2.36 12.16
C TYR A 70 -1.80 3.03 11.42
N LEU A 71 -2.61 2.26 10.69
CA LEU A 71 -3.73 2.81 9.92
C LEU A 71 -4.79 3.44 10.83
N VAL A 72 -5.08 2.81 11.95
CA VAL A 72 -6.02 3.37 12.92
C VAL A 72 -5.55 4.74 13.39
N GLY A 73 -4.26 4.87 13.65
CA GLY A 73 -3.66 6.14 14.07
C GLY A 73 -3.65 7.21 12.99
N ARG A 74 -3.77 6.81 11.73
CA ARG A 74 -3.78 7.74 10.59
C ARG A 74 -5.16 8.30 10.29
N GLN A 75 -6.21 7.71 10.81
CA GLN A 75 -7.54 8.23 10.58
C GLN A 75 -7.68 9.66 11.08
N PRO A 76 -8.39 10.56 10.42
CA PRO A 76 -9.16 10.36 9.17
C PRO A 76 -8.40 10.74 7.90
N ASN A 77 -7.09 10.76 7.94
CA ASN A 77 -6.26 11.30 6.86
C ASN A 77 -5.89 10.29 5.77
N LEU A 78 -6.46 9.08 5.83
CA LEU A 78 -6.22 8.07 4.80
C LEU A 78 -7.06 8.34 3.55
N ASP A 79 -6.54 7.94 2.39
CA ASP A 79 -7.25 8.03 1.12
C ASP A 79 -8.25 6.89 0.92
N PHE A 80 -8.32 5.98 1.87
CA PHE A 80 -9.19 4.82 1.80
C PHE A 80 -9.78 4.56 3.18
N ARG A 81 -10.78 3.69 3.21
CA ARG A 81 -11.51 3.42 4.43
C ARG A 81 -11.02 2.13 5.07
N ILE A 82 -10.93 2.13 6.39
CA ILE A 82 -10.60 0.93 7.16
C ILE A 82 -11.71 0.66 8.18
N LYS A 83 -11.76 -0.59 8.66
CA LYS A 83 -12.65 -0.95 9.75
C LYS A 83 -11.99 -0.55 11.06
N LEU A 84 -12.63 0.34 11.80
CA LEU A 84 -12.12 0.75 13.11
C LEU A 84 -12.39 -0.34 14.15
N PRO A 85 -11.64 -0.35 15.26
CA PRO A 85 -11.78 -1.43 16.25
C PRO A 85 -13.19 -1.59 16.82
N HIS A 86 -13.96 -0.50 16.89
CA HIS A 86 -15.32 -0.55 17.45
C HIS A 86 -16.38 -0.88 16.40
N GLU A 87 -16.02 -0.94 15.14
CA GLU A 87 -16.96 -1.25 14.08
C GLU A 87 -17.05 -2.76 13.88
N ILE A 88 -18.26 -3.23 13.62
CA ILE A 88 -18.50 -4.67 13.49
C ILE A 88 -18.90 -5.06 12.08
N HIS A 89 -19.01 -4.09 11.19
CA HIS A 89 -19.49 -4.39 9.86
C HIS A 89 -18.72 -3.63 8.81
N PHE A 90 -18.27 -4.20 7.89
CA PHE A 90 -17.93 -3.72 6.59
C PHE A 90 -18.68 -4.55 5.65
N ASN A 91 -18.77 -5.77 6.00
CA ASN A 91 -19.30 -6.70 5.10
C ASN A 91 -19.64 -7.94 5.87
N GLU A 92 -20.83 -8.36 5.71
CA GLU A 92 -21.37 -9.50 6.40
C GLU A 92 -21.20 -10.77 5.59
N GLY A 93 -20.45 -10.71 4.52
CA GLY A 93 -20.25 -11.89 3.70
C GLY A 93 -19.37 -12.89 4.37
N ASP A 94 -18.91 -13.80 3.60
CA ASP A 94 -18.17 -14.96 4.04
C ASP A 94 -16.67 -14.79 3.91
N VAL A 95 -16.22 -13.58 3.65
CA VAL A 95 -14.79 -13.32 3.53
C VAL A 95 -14.14 -13.35 4.89
N SER A 96 -12.85 -13.60 4.93
CA SER A 96 -12.11 -13.62 6.16
C SER A 96 -12.06 -12.24 6.78
N GLU A 97 -11.85 -12.19 8.11
CA GLU A 97 -11.74 -10.94 8.82
C GLU A 97 -10.60 -10.09 8.26
N VAL A 98 -9.54 -10.73 7.79
CA VAL A 98 -8.38 -10.03 7.23
C VAL A 98 -8.78 -9.15 6.06
N THR A 99 -9.66 -9.64 5.20
CA THR A 99 -10.05 -8.90 4.00
C THR A 99 -11.03 -7.77 4.27
N ILE A 100 -11.58 -7.69 5.48
CA ILE A 100 -12.53 -6.64 5.82
C ILE A 100 -11.91 -5.53 6.66
N LEU A 101 -10.65 -5.66 7.05
CA LEU A 101 -9.97 -4.62 7.81
C LEU A 101 -9.75 -3.37 6.96
N VAL A 102 -9.60 -3.53 5.67
CA VAL A 102 -9.47 -2.44 4.71
C VAL A 102 -10.63 -2.56 3.73
N ASP A 103 -11.29 -1.46 3.42
CA ASP A 103 -12.36 -1.46 2.43
C ASP A 103 -11.75 -1.53 1.04
N VAL A 104 -11.65 -2.74 0.52
CA VAL A 104 -11.01 -2.99 -0.77
C VAL A 104 -12.06 -2.84 -1.88
N ASP A 105 -12.35 -1.60 -2.21
CA ASP A 105 -13.24 -1.27 -3.33
C ASP A 105 -12.39 -0.91 -4.56
N ASP A 106 -13.07 -0.54 -5.64
CA ASP A 106 -12.36 -0.16 -6.86
C ASP A 106 -11.45 1.04 -6.65
N ASN A 107 -11.87 1.99 -5.82
CA ASN A 107 -11.06 3.16 -5.54
C ASN A 107 -9.76 2.80 -4.83
N PHE A 108 -9.81 1.83 -3.92
CA PHE A 108 -8.61 1.37 -3.24
C PHE A 108 -7.63 0.72 -4.23
N VAL A 109 -8.14 -0.15 -5.11
CA VAL A 109 -7.31 -0.81 -6.10
C VAL A 109 -6.67 0.20 -7.03
N MET A 110 -7.46 1.18 -7.50
CA MET A 110 -6.94 2.24 -8.36
C MET A 110 -5.93 3.11 -7.62
N GLY A 111 -6.15 3.34 -6.33
CA GLY A 111 -5.22 4.08 -5.51
C GLY A 111 -3.87 3.37 -5.38
N CYS A 112 -3.89 2.06 -5.22
CA CYS A 112 -2.67 1.25 -5.20
C CYS A 112 -1.89 1.42 -6.51
N ALA A 113 -2.59 1.30 -7.63
CA ALA A 113 -1.94 1.42 -8.93
C ALA A 113 -1.36 2.82 -9.12
N ARG A 114 -2.08 3.84 -8.68
CA ARG A 114 -1.63 5.23 -8.82
C ARG A 114 -0.38 5.51 -7.99
N VAL A 115 -0.34 5.02 -6.75
CA VAL A 115 0.82 5.22 -5.89
C VAL A 115 2.04 4.54 -6.50
N ILE A 116 1.87 3.31 -6.99
CA ILE A 116 2.97 2.59 -7.64
C ILE A 116 3.49 3.39 -8.83
N GLU A 117 2.58 3.91 -9.67
CA GLU A 117 2.96 4.66 -10.85
C GLU A 117 3.67 5.96 -10.50
N GLU A 118 3.16 6.70 -9.51
CA GLU A 118 3.76 7.97 -9.10
C GLU A 118 5.13 7.76 -8.46
N VAL A 119 5.27 6.74 -7.60
CA VAL A 119 6.56 6.43 -7.00
C VAL A 119 7.56 6.04 -8.09
N SER A 120 7.14 5.18 -9.02
CA SER A 120 8.00 4.76 -10.13
C SER A 120 8.47 5.94 -10.95
N SER A 121 7.58 6.91 -11.18
CA SER A 121 7.93 8.11 -11.94
C SER A 121 9.01 8.92 -11.24
N VAL A 122 8.89 9.11 -9.92
CA VAL A 122 9.91 9.84 -9.16
C VAL A 122 11.24 9.09 -9.19
N LEU A 123 11.19 7.76 -9.00
CA LEU A 123 12.41 6.96 -9.01
C LEU A 123 13.13 7.05 -10.36
N ARG A 124 12.39 7.04 -11.46
CA ARG A 124 12.98 7.19 -12.78
C ARG A 124 13.63 8.55 -12.95
N THR A 125 13.04 9.59 -12.39
CA THR A 125 13.58 10.94 -12.45
C THR A 125 14.86 11.07 -11.62
N GLU A 126 14.83 10.53 -10.39
CA GLU A 126 15.97 10.65 -9.46
C GLU A 126 17.08 9.65 -9.77
N GLN A 127 16.75 8.53 -10.41
CA GLN A 127 17.70 7.48 -10.74
C GLN A 127 17.51 7.11 -12.22
N PRO A 128 17.92 7.99 -13.17
CA PRO A 128 17.59 7.79 -14.59
C PRO A 128 18.17 6.52 -15.21
N HIS A 129 19.17 5.92 -14.57
CA HIS A 129 19.81 4.72 -15.09
C HIS A 129 19.05 3.42 -14.76
N ILE A 130 18.07 3.47 -13.90
CA ILE A 130 17.31 2.26 -13.54
C ILE A 130 16.12 2.10 -14.45
N LEU A 131 15.69 0.85 -14.60
CA LEU A 131 14.54 0.50 -15.45
C LEU A 131 13.39 0.05 -14.56
N ILE A 132 12.49 0.97 -14.28
CA ILE A 132 11.31 0.67 -13.49
C ILE A 132 10.06 0.85 -14.32
#